data_2433d73428f414464f8a24f725d33df3
#
_entry.id   2433d73428f414464f8a24f725d33df3
#
_cell.length_a   1.000
_cell.length_b   1.000
_cell.length_c   1.000
_cell.angle_alpha   90.00
_cell.angle_beta   90.00
_cell.angle_gamma   90.00
#
_symmetry.space_group_name_H-M   'P 1'
#
loop_
_entity.id
_entity.type
_entity.pdbx_description
1 polymer ?
#
loop_
_entity_poly.entity_id
_entity_poly.type
_entity_poly.pdbx_seq_one_letter_code
_entity_poly.pdbx_strand_id
1 'polypeptide(L)'
;FKEMNRILKKNGKLIIFESYCSLIFQLATMIMKHEGFDFTLDVWDEKNPKSDEKNAWHGNIAVPHLIFDNRKKFDEKLGRYFKIEHEKLTECLIFLNSGGVTSKTKCIPMSKFFLNILHVVDSILVKLLPSIFCMGRRIVLTKS
;
A
#
# COMPACT_ATOMS: atom_id res chain seq x y z
N PHE A 1 2.33 -0.66 15.53
CA PHE A 1 1.32 0.35 15.90
C PHE A 1 1.43 0.75 17.38
N LYS A 2 1.59 -0.19 18.32
CA LYS A 2 1.75 0.16 19.77
C LYS A 2 2.89 1.15 20.00
N GLU A 3 4.04 0.89 19.40
CA GLU A 3 5.22 1.76 19.54
C GLU A 3 5.02 3.12 18.82
N MET A 4 4.40 3.13 17.67
CA MET A 4 4.04 4.38 16.97
C MET A 4 3.09 5.23 17.82
N ASN A 5 2.10 4.58 18.47
CA ASN A 5 1.22 5.28 19.40
C ASN A 5 1.98 5.84 20.61
N ARG A 6 2.97 5.11 21.13
CA ARG A 6 3.78 5.55 22.28
C ARG A 6 4.53 6.85 21.99
N ILE A 7 5.15 6.95 20.82
CA ILE A 7 6.01 8.10 20.45
C ILE A 7 5.23 9.32 19.94
N LEU A 8 4.02 9.13 19.42
CA LEU A 8 3.21 10.23 18.92
C LEU A 8 2.61 11.05 20.07
N LYS A 9 2.55 12.37 19.91
CA LYS A 9 1.80 13.28 20.78
C LYS A 9 0.29 13.03 20.60
N LYS A 10 -0.51 13.46 21.55
CA LYS A 10 -2.00 13.47 21.44
C LYS A 10 -2.40 14.21 20.16
N ASN A 11 -3.34 13.66 19.42
CA ASN A 11 -3.76 14.11 18.10
C ASN A 11 -2.64 14.12 17.04
N GLY A 12 -1.47 13.51 17.34
CA GLY A 12 -0.40 13.32 16.37
C GLY A 12 -0.83 12.44 15.21
N LYS A 13 -0.29 12.69 14.02
CA LYS A 13 -0.65 11.98 12.80
C LYS A 13 0.44 11.01 12.39
N LEU A 14 0.04 9.82 11.98
CA LEU A 14 0.87 8.81 11.33
C LEU A 14 0.45 8.74 9.86
N ILE A 15 1.37 9.04 8.97
CA ILE A 15 1.15 8.95 7.53
C ILE A 15 1.82 7.68 7.04
N ILE A 16 1.03 6.81 6.43
CA ILE A 16 1.46 5.52 5.88
C ILE A 16 1.28 5.57 4.37
N PHE A 17 2.32 5.22 3.65
CA PHE A 17 2.25 5.02 2.21
C PHE A 17 2.63 3.56 1.92
N GLU A 18 1.67 2.80 1.40
CA GLU A 18 1.78 1.36 1.23
C GLU A 18 1.19 0.91 -0.10
N SER A 19 1.43 -0.32 -0.46
CA SER A 19 0.85 -0.95 -1.63
C SER A 19 -0.66 -1.17 -1.49
N TYR A 20 -1.36 -1.15 -2.62
CA TYR A 20 -2.74 -1.60 -2.75
C TYR A 20 -2.80 -2.82 -3.68
N CYS A 21 -3.41 -3.92 -3.22
CA CYS A 21 -3.41 -5.21 -3.90
C CYS A 21 -4.40 -5.29 -5.07
N SER A 22 -4.30 -4.36 -6.03
CA SER A 22 -5.11 -4.42 -7.25
C SER A 22 -4.70 -5.58 -8.16
N LEU A 23 -5.57 -5.93 -9.10
CA LEU A 23 -5.31 -6.99 -10.07
C LEU A 23 -4.02 -6.74 -10.88
N ILE A 24 -3.83 -5.51 -11.38
CA ILE A 24 -2.65 -5.15 -12.17
C ILE A 24 -1.40 -5.22 -11.31
N PHE A 25 -1.46 -4.80 -10.04
CA PHE A 25 -0.30 -4.87 -9.16
C PHE A 25 0.09 -6.33 -8.87
N GLN A 26 -0.88 -7.20 -8.61
CA GLN A 26 -0.62 -8.63 -8.43
C GLN A 26 0.01 -9.24 -9.69
N LEU A 27 -0.52 -8.96 -10.88
CA LEU A 27 0.04 -9.44 -12.13
C LEU A 27 1.46 -8.91 -12.37
N ALA A 28 1.69 -7.61 -12.13
CA ALA A 28 3.01 -7.01 -12.31
C ALA A 28 4.06 -7.65 -11.42
N THR A 29 3.77 -7.84 -10.14
CA THR A 29 4.71 -8.45 -9.19
C THR A 29 4.96 -9.93 -9.47
N MET A 30 3.95 -10.67 -9.92
CA MET A 30 4.11 -12.07 -10.36
C MET A 30 5.02 -12.17 -11.59
N ILE A 31 4.82 -11.33 -12.60
CA ILE A 31 5.66 -11.29 -13.81
C ILE A 31 7.10 -10.92 -13.47
N MET A 32 7.28 -9.96 -12.57
CA MET A 32 8.61 -9.49 -12.15
C MET A 32 9.29 -10.40 -11.13
N LYS A 33 8.59 -11.45 -10.66
CA LYS A 33 9.08 -12.36 -9.61
C LYS A 33 9.60 -11.58 -8.40
N HIS A 34 8.81 -10.62 -7.95
CA HIS A 34 9.10 -9.81 -6.78
C HIS A 34 8.50 -10.46 -5.51
N GLU A 35 8.06 -9.66 -4.57
CA GLU A 35 7.39 -10.12 -3.35
C GLU A 35 6.07 -10.84 -3.63
N GLY A 36 5.71 -11.77 -2.77
CA GLY A 36 4.47 -12.55 -2.90
C GLY A 36 3.26 -11.88 -2.24
N PHE A 37 2.10 -12.49 -2.48
CA PHE A 37 0.84 -12.14 -1.82
C PHE A 37 0.37 -13.36 -1.03
N ASP A 38 0.39 -13.29 0.27
CA ASP A 38 -0.25 -14.26 1.15
C ASP A 38 -1.42 -13.60 1.89
N PHE A 39 -2.62 -13.83 1.39
CA PHE A 39 -3.86 -13.33 1.99
C PHE A 39 -4.36 -14.20 3.15
N THR A 40 -3.73 -15.34 3.40
CA THR A 40 -4.13 -16.28 4.48
C THR A 40 -3.48 -15.91 5.81
N LEU A 41 -2.47 -15.04 5.78
CA LEU A 41 -1.74 -14.61 6.96
C LEU A 41 -2.66 -13.88 7.95
N ASP A 42 -2.69 -14.31 9.21
CA ASP A 42 -3.29 -13.51 10.28
C ASP A 42 -2.31 -12.41 10.74
N VAL A 43 -2.47 -11.21 10.18
CA VAL A 43 -1.64 -10.04 10.51
C VAL A 43 -1.80 -9.55 11.96
N TRP A 44 -2.82 -10.02 12.66
CA TRP A 44 -3.12 -9.64 14.04
C TRP A 44 -2.51 -10.58 15.08
N ASP A 45 -2.01 -11.73 14.66
CA ASP A 45 -1.24 -12.61 15.52
C ASP A 45 0.21 -12.09 15.62
N GLU A 46 0.59 -11.66 16.82
CA GLU A 46 1.95 -11.12 17.08
C GLU A 46 3.05 -12.18 16.92
N LYS A 47 2.70 -13.47 16.98
CA LYS A 47 3.63 -14.59 16.82
C LYS A 47 3.90 -14.94 15.37
N ASN A 48 3.01 -14.56 14.44
CA ASN A 48 3.20 -14.85 13.04
C ASN A 48 4.20 -13.88 12.40
N PRO A 49 5.24 -14.38 11.72
CA PRO A 49 6.13 -13.54 10.94
C PRO A 49 5.35 -12.87 9.80
N LYS A 50 5.58 -11.57 9.61
CA LYS A 50 4.93 -10.77 8.56
C LYS A 50 5.78 -10.73 7.28
N SER A 51 6.98 -11.26 7.34
CA SER A 51 7.94 -11.39 6.25
C SER A 51 8.69 -12.71 6.37
N ASP A 52 9.33 -13.15 5.29
CA ASP A 52 10.21 -14.31 5.34
C ASP A 52 11.45 -13.99 6.20
N GLU A 53 11.61 -14.68 7.32
CA GLU A 53 12.75 -14.50 8.22
C GLU A 53 14.11 -14.82 7.54
N LYS A 54 14.10 -15.69 6.53
CA LYS A 54 15.29 -16.06 5.77
C LYS A 54 15.67 -15.05 4.71
N ASN A 55 14.72 -14.21 4.30
CA ASN A 55 14.94 -13.20 3.29
C ASN A 55 14.09 -11.96 3.58
N ALA A 56 14.68 -11.01 4.28
CA ALA A 56 14.03 -9.76 4.68
C ALA A 56 13.49 -8.92 3.49
N TRP A 57 13.93 -9.22 2.26
CA TRP A 57 13.45 -8.59 1.03
C TRP A 57 12.20 -9.24 0.46
N HIS A 58 11.82 -10.42 0.94
CA HIS A 58 10.59 -11.11 0.56
C HIS A 58 9.48 -10.77 1.56
N GLY A 59 9.01 -9.54 1.51
CA GLY A 59 7.84 -9.12 2.25
C GLY A 59 6.55 -9.73 1.69
N ASN A 60 5.48 -9.71 2.48
CA ASN A 60 4.14 -10.02 2.02
C ASN A 60 3.41 -8.73 1.66
N ILE A 61 3.22 -8.47 0.38
CA ILE A 61 2.56 -7.26 -0.15
C ILE A 61 1.08 -7.20 0.28
N ALA A 62 0.46 -8.32 0.67
CA ALA A 62 -0.92 -8.35 1.14
C ALA A 62 -1.12 -7.77 2.55
N VAL A 63 -0.06 -7.57 3.33
CA VAL A 63 -0.17 -7.07 4.72
C VAL A 63 -0.96 -5.78 4.86
N PRO A 64 -0.71 -4.71 4.07
CA PRO A 64 -1.51 -3.49 4.15
C PRO A 64 -2.99 -3.72 3.82
N HIS A 65 -3.29 -4.58 2.85
CA HIS A 65 -4.67 -4.98 2.51
C HIS A 65 -5.36 -5.66 3.69
N LEU A 66 -4.69 -6.67 4.29
CA LEU A 66 -5.22 -7.41 5.44
C LEU A 66 -5.47 -6.53 6.67
N ILE A 67 -4.67 -5.47 6.86
CA ILE A 67 -4.82 -4.53 7.97
C ILE A 67 -5.94 -3.52 7.71
N PHE A 68 -5.98 -2.92 6.51
CA PHE A 68 -6.77 -1.70 6.29
C PHE A 68 -8.09 -1.92 5.57
N ASP A 69 -8.30 -3.00 4.82
CA ASP A 69 -9.54 -3.18 4.06
C ASP A 69 -10.69 -3.68 4.94
N ASN A 70 -10.41 -4.45 5.99
CA ASN A 70 -11.42 -4.80 6.98
C ASN A 70 -11.50 -3.74 8.09
N ARG A 71 -12.27 -2.69 7.86
CA ARG A 71 -12.44 -1.55 8.79
C ARG A 71 -12.91 -1.97 10.17
N LYS A 72 -13.86 -2.90 10.24
CA LYS A 72 -14.37 -3.40 11.51
C LYS A 72 -13.23 -4.03 12.33
N LYS A 73 -12.44 -4.90 11.70
CA LYS A 73 -11.32 -5.57 12.38
C LYS A 73 -10.21 -4.57 12.74
N PHE A 74 -9.97 -3.56 11.89
CA PHE A 74 -9.05 -2.47 12.21
C PHE A 74 -9.50 -1.72 13.48
N ASP A 75 -10.76 -1.31 13.55
CA ASP A 75 -11.30 -0.57 14.69
C ASP A 75 -11.29 -1.41 15.97
N GLU A 76 -11.62 -2.70 15.90
CA GLU A 76 -11.55 -3.63 17.03
C GLU A 76 -10.12 -3.78 17.59
N LYS A 77 -9.10 -3.84 16.71
CA LYS A 77 -7.70 -4.09 17.09
C LYS A 77 -6.90 -2.83 17.38
N LEU A 78 -7.14 -1.78 16.61
CA LEU A 78 -6.32 -0.56 16.63
C LEU A 78 -7.12 0.71 16.96
N GLY A 79 -8.44 0.70 16.97
CA GLY A 79 -9.28 1.88 17.18
C GLY A 79 -9.03 2.60 18.51
N ARG A 80 -8.56 1.87 19.55
CA ARG A 80 -8.13 2.48 20.82
C ARG A 80 -6.84 3.31 20.71
N TYR A 81 -6.07 3.10 19.67
CA TYR A 81 -4.80 3.79 19.43
C TYR A 81 -4.90 4.83 18.32
N PHE A 82 -5.63 4.48 17.26
CA PHE A 82 -5.66 5.26 16.02
C PHE A 82 -7.06 5.28 15.40
N LYS A 83 -7.41 6.42 14.83
CA LYS A 83 -8.55 6.60 13.96
C LYS A 83 -8.07 6.87 12.54
N ILE A 84 -8.65 6.22 11.53
CA ILE A 84 -8.40 6.55 10.13
C ILE A 84 -9.07 7.88 9.82
N GLU A 85 -8.28 8.92 9.58
CA GLU A 85 -8.76 10.26 9.26
C GLU A 85 -9.00 10.40 7.76
N HIS A 86 -8.06 9.88 6.97
CA HIS A 86 -8.11 9.98 5.53
C HIS A 86 -7.44 8.78 4.87
N GLU A 87 -8.01 8.35 3.74
CA GLU A 87 -7.40 7.39 2.84
C GLU A 87 -7.52 7.87 1.41
N LYS A 88 -6.44 7.74 0.66
CA LYS A 88 -6.41 8.02 -0.77
C LYS A 88 -5.72 6.87 -1.49
N LEU A 89 -6.40 6.32 -2.47
CA LEU A 89 -5.84 5.38 -3.43
C LEU A 89 -5.14 6.15 -4.54
N THR A 90 -3.99 5.67 -4.97
CA THR A 90 -3.12 6.39 -5.90
C THR A 90 -2.44 5.44 -6.87
N GLU A 91 -2.03 6.00 -8.00
CA GLU A 91 -1.02 5.47 -8.91
C GLU A 91 -1.33 4.11 -9.55
N CYS A 92 -1.02 4.01 -10.80
CA CYS A 92 -0.94 2.78 -11.56
C CYS A 92 0.19 2.89 -12.60
N LEU A 93 -0.11 3.52 -13.74
CA LEU A 93 0.80 3.62 -14.88
C LEU A 93 2.05 4.44 -14.55
N ILE A 94 1.89 5.52 -13.77
CA ILE A 94 3.01 6.34 -13.29
C ILE A 94 3.95 5.51 -12.43
N PHE A 95 3.41 4.71 -11.52
CA PHE A 95 4.21 3.85 -10.66
C PHE A 95 4.98 2.79 -11.45
N LEU A 96 4.33 2.15 -12.42
CA LEU A 96 4.99 1.19 -13.32
C LEU A 96 6.12 1.84 -14.11
N ASN A 97 5.93 3.08 -14.60
CA ASN A 97 6.95 3.80 -15.36
C ASN A 97 8.04 4.43 -14.47
N SER A 98 7.84 4.52 -13.17
CA SER A 98 8.85 5.10 -12.26
C SER A 98 10.02 4.18 -11.93
N GLY A 99 9.92 2.90 -12.29
CA GLY A 99 10.85 1.86 -11.85
C GLY A 99 10.62 1.41 -10.41
N GLY A 100 9.54 1.89 -9.77
CA GLY A 100 9.30 1.76 -8.34
C GLY A 100 8.99 0.35 -7.84
N VAL A 101 8.55 -0.55 -8.71
CA VAL A 101 8.14 -1.89 -8.25
C VAL A 101 9.35 -2.73 -7.82
N THR A 102 10.45 -2.67 -8.55
CA THR A 102 11.60 -3.56 -8.28
C THR A 102 12.95 -2.91 -8.56
N SER A 103 13.01 -1.64 -8.91
CA SER A 103 14.18 -1.03 -9.56
C SER A 103 14.62 -1.73 -10.84
N LYS A 104 13.87 -2.73 -11.30
CA LYS A 104 14.13 -3.50 -12.53
C LYS A 104 13.27 -3.04 -13.71
N THR A 105 12.19 -2.30 -13.46
CA THR A 105 11.37 -1.72 -14.52
C THR A 105 12.11 -0.55 -15.16
N LYS A 106 12.23 -0.58 -16.48
CA LYS A 106 12.84 0.52 -17.23
C LYS A 106 11.90 1.73 -17.20
N CYS A 107 12.40 2.86 -16.72
CA CYS A 107 11.70 4.14 -16.85
C CYS A 107 11.73 4.57 -18.32
N ILE A 108 10.57 4.82 -18.91
CA ILE A 108 10.46 5.41 -20.23
C ILE A 108 10.53 6.93 -20.05
N PRO A 109 11.57 7.61 -20.58
CA PRO A 109 11.67 9.05 -20.46
C PRO A 109 10.53 9.73 -21.22
N MET A 110 9.79 10.60 -20.51
CA MET A 110 8.65 11.32 -21.08
C MET A 110 8.81 12.80 -20.85
N SER A 111 8.33 13.62 -21.80
CA SER A 111 8.24 15.06 -21.60
C SER A 111 7.19 15.37 -20.51
N LYS A 112 7.29 16.56 -19.90
CA LYS A 112 6.33 17.06 -18.90
C LYS A 112 4.88 17.00 -19.41
N PHE A 113 4.66 17.27 -20.70
CA PHE A 113 3.34 17.22 -21.32
C PHE A 113 2.75 15.79 -21.28
N PHE A 114 3.51 14.80 -21.70
CA PHE A 114 3.07 13.41 -21.67
C PHE A 114 2.90 12.87 -20.25
N LEU A 115 3.75 13.26 -19.31
CA LEU A 115 3.60 12.89 -17.90
C LEU A 115 2.30 13.47 -17.32
N ASN A 116 1.93 14.70 -17.67
CA ASN A 116 0.66 15.28 -17.22
C ASN A 116 -0.56 14.54 -17.79
N ILE A 117 -0.52 14.16 -19.06
CA ILE A 117 -1.59 13.35 -19.68
C ILE A 117 -1.68 11.99 -18.97
N LEU A 118 -0.54 11.33 -18.78
CA LEU A 118 -0.49 10.05 -18.09
C LEU A 118 -1.04 10.14 -16.67
N HIS A 119 -0.73 11.21 -15.94
CA HIS A 119 -1.26 11.46 -14.60
C HIS A 119 -2.78 11.63 -14.58
N VAL A 120 -3.34 12.33 -15.56
CA VAL A 120 -4.80 12.48 -15.67
C VAL A 120 -5.46 11.13 -15.95
N VAL A 121 -4.94 10.39 -16.93
CA VAL A 121 -5.45 9.03 -17.27
C VAL A 121 -5.34 8.12 -16.05
N ASP A 122 -4.21 8.10 -15.39
CA ASP A 122 -3.95 7.30 -14.21
C ASP A 122 -4.94 7.61 -13.07
N SER A 123 -5.16 8.90 -12.81
CA SER A 123 -6.11 9.36 -11.80
C SER A 123 -7.55 8.93 -12.10
N ILE A 124 -7.95 8.94 -13.38
CA ILE A 124 -9.28 8.47 -13.81
C ILE A 124 -9.41 6.96 -13.60
N LEU A 125 -8.42 6.18 -14.05
CA LEU A 125 -8.42 4.72 -13.92
C LEU A 125 -8.49 4.29 -12.46
N VAL A 126 -7.66 4.87 -11.60
CA VAL A 126 -7.63 4.58 -10.17
C VAL A 126 -8.95 4.98 -9.50
N LYS A 127 -9.56 6.10 -9.90
CA LYS A 127 -10.83 6.56 -9.33
C LYS A 127 -12.01 5.67 -9.73
N LEU A 128 -12.07 5.22 -10.97
CA LEU A 128 -13.20 4.44 -11.49
C LEU A 128 -13.10 2.95 -11.12
N LEU A 129 -11.91 2.38 -11.19
CA LEU A 129 -11.68 0.94 -11.02
C LEU A 129 -10.45 0.68 -10.11
N PRO A 130 -10.50 1.09 -8.84
CA PRO A 130 -9.35 0.97 -7.94
C PRO A 130 -8.91 -0.48 -7.72
N SER A 131 -9.84 -1.42 -7.66
CA SER A 131 -9.54 -2.86 -7.50
C SER A 131 -8.74 -3.44 -8.67
N ILE A 132 -8.76 -2.78 -9.83
CA ILE A 132 -8.01 -3.22 -11.00
C ILE A 132 -6.70 -2.44 -11.14
N PHE A 133 -6.75 -1.10 -11.03
CA PHE A 133 -5.68 -0.22 -11.46
C PHE A 133 -4.87 0.41 -10.31
N CYS A 134 -5.36 0.41 -9.08
CA CYS A 134 -4.65 1.08 -8.00
C CYS A 134 -3.44 0.27 -7.52
N MET A 135 -2.28 0.91 -7.38
CA MET A 135 -1.07 0.27 -6.85
C MET A 135 -0.61 0.85 -5.51
N GLY A 136 -1.02 2.07 -5.20
CA GLY A 136 -0.62 2.78 -3.99
C GLY A 136 -1.79 3.16 -3.09
N ARG A 137 -1.54 3.17 -1.79
CA ARG A 137 -2.49 3.58 -0.76
C ARG A 137 -1.79 4.54 0.19
N ARG A 138 -2.37 5.70 0.38
CA ARG A 138 -1.95 6.64 1.41
C ARG A 138 -3.01 6.71 2.50
N ILE A 139 -2.61 6.44 3.73
CA ILE A 139 -3.49 6.46 4.91
C ILE A 139 -2.95 7.47 5.92
N VAL A 140 -3.82 8.27 6.45
CA VAL A 140 -3.53 9.17 7.57
C VAL A 140 -4.29 8.65 8.79
N LEU A 141 -3.54 8.25 9.80
CA LEU A 141 -4.05 7.84 11.10
C LEU A 141 -3.83 8.96 12.10
N THR A 142 -4.85 9.28 12.88
CA THR A 142 -4.74 10.22 14.00
C THR A 142 -4.73 9.43 15.30
N LYS A 143 -3.79 9.76 16.19
CA LYS A 143 -3.75 9.18 17.54
C LYS A 143 -5.00 9.58 18.32
N SER A 144 -5.70 8.56 18.84
CA SER A 144 -6.89 8.72 19.69
C SER A 144 -6.58 9.36 21.04
#